data_59c22ab3caa2001f50fea1265f3cedf2
#
_entry.id   59c22ab3caa2001f50fea1265f3cedf2
#
_cell.length_a   1.000
_cell.length_b   1.000
_cell.length_c   1.000
_cell.angle_alpha   90.00
_cell.angle_beta   90.00
_cell.angle_gamma   90.00
#
_symmetry.space_group_name_H-M   'P 1'
#
loop_
_entity.id
_entity.type
_entity.pdbx_description
1 polymer ?
#
loop_
_entity_poly.entity_id
_entity_poly.type
_entity_poly.pdbx_seq_one_letter_code
_entity_poly.pdbx_strand_id
1 'polypeptide(L)'
;MQRRRVNFHTLGCKLNFSESSTLAREFEQGGFVRVAPDAEADICVVNSCSVTEHADKKCRNLIRKIHRRNPAAIIVVTGCYAQLKPQEIASIEGVDLVLSNNDKGELFRRVAALAGKGPAQFTSCDAEELTNFFAAFSSGDRTRAFLKVQDGCDYKCAYCTIHYARGASRNMPIADLVKEAEQIAAAGQREIVITGINTGDFGRTTGERFIDLLRALNEVEGIERYRISSIEPNLLTDEIIAFCASSPKFQHHFHIPLQSGSDSVLARMRRRYTTAKFAERIEAVRRLMPDAFIGIDVIVGFPGETEADFRTTYEFLERLAPAYLHIFPFSERSGTPAVDFPDKVQPSVATRRVEELEELCRRLHGEFCARAEGTTDEVLFESTMRGGMMFGYTGNYRRVKAPYDRSRINTICRVRLGRMDDANDLEGEIVDN
;
A
#
# COMPACT_ATOMS: atom_id res chain seq x y z
N MET A 1 -38.72 7.71 4.72
CA MET A 1 -37.56 8.60 4.50
C MET A 1 -36.63 7.93 3.50
N GLN A 2 -36.19 8.63 2.47
CA GLN A 2 -35.21 8.11 1.53
C GLN A 2 -33.85 7.96 2.25
N ARG A 3 -33.18 6.79 2.11
CA ARG A 3 -31.88 6.57 2.75
C ARG A 3 -30.83 7.50 2.12
N ARG A 4 -30.01 8.17 2.95
CA ARG A 4 -28.92 9.02 2.47
C ARG A 4 -27.88 8.19 1.75
N ARG A 5 -27.37 8.71 0.62
CA ARG A 5 -26.34 8.07 -0.22
C ARG A 5 -24.94 8.57 0.15
N VAL A 6 -23.97 7.68 0.21
CA VAL A 6 -22.57 7.99 0.49
C VAL A 6 -21.66 7.38 -0.54
N ASN A 7 -20.65 8.13 -0.98
CA ASN A 7 -19.56 7.58 -1.78
C ASN A 7 -18.20 7.84 -1.12
N PHE A 8 -17.22 7.02 -1.51
CA PHE A 8 -15.87 7.05 -0.97
C PHE A 8 -14.85 7.23 -2.10
N HIS A 9 -13.94 8.17 -1.91
CA HIS A 9 -12.83 8.44 -2.80
C HIS A 9 -11.52 8.20 -2.03
N THR A 10 -10.78 7.19 -2.42
CA THR A 10 -9.53 6.83 -1.75
C THR A 10 -8.33 7.20 -2.60
N LEU A 11 -7.43 7.99 -2.05
CA LEU A 11 -6.14 8.30 -2.63
C LEU A 11 -5.02 7.63 -1.83
N GLY A 12 -3.95 7.22 -2.51
CA GLY A 12 -2.73 6.74 -1.86
C GLY A 12 -2.64 5.22 -1.70
N CYS A 13 -2.34 4.76 -0.49
CA CYS A 13 -1.84 3.42 -0.20
C CYS A 13 -2.92 2.40 0.18
N LYS A 14 -2.48 1.15 0.38
CA LYS A 14 -3.32 0.02 0.84
C LYS A 14 -3.96 0.30 2.21
N LEU A 15 -3.26 1.05 3.12
CA LEU A 15 -3.85 1.46 4.40
C LEU A 15 -5.07 2.36 4.19
N ASN A 16 -4.94 3.41 3.38
CA ASN A 16 -6.07 4.28 3.09
C ASN A 16 -7.23 3.50 2.50
N PHE A 17 -6.94 2.48 1.68
CA PHE A 17 -7.98 1.65 1.08
C PHE A 17 -8.69 0.80 2.14
N SER A 18 -7.97 0.10 3.03
CA SER A 18 -8.59 -0.65 4.12
C SER A 18 -9.41 0.24 5.04
N GLU A 19 -8.90 1.43 5.38
CA GLU A 19 -9.61 2.42 6.20
C GLU A 19 -10.91 2.88 5.53
N SER A 20 -10.88 3.20 4.24
CA SER A 20 -12.09 3.60 3.49
C SER A 20 -13.12 2.47 3.39
N SER A 21 -12.67 1.23 3.23
CA SER A 21 -13.55 0.05 3.18
C SER A 21 -14.24 -0.17 4.53
N THR A 22 -13.53 -0.02 5.65
CA THR A 22 -14.11 -0.11 7.00
C THR A 22 -15.11 1.02 7.23
N LEU A 23 -14.75 2.27 6.93
CA LEU A 23 -15.67 3.40 7.03
C LEU A 23 -16.94 3.18 6.18
N ALA A 24 -16.80 2.64 4.98
CA ALA A 24 -17.95 2.36 4.13
C ALA A 24 -18.92 1.36 4.79
N ARG A 25 -18.40 0.30 5.40
CA ARG A 25 -19.24 -0.67 6.16
C ARG A 25 -19.91 -0.04 7.38
N GLU A 26 -19.23 0.86 8.11
CA GLU A 26 -19.85 1.60 9.21
C GLU A 26 -21.04 2.45 8.74
N PHE A 27 -20.92 3.12 7.59
CA PHE A 27 -22.02 3.88 7.00
C PHE A 27 -23.18 2.98 6.56
N GLU A 28 -22.89 1.84 5.93
CA GLU A 28 -23.91 0.86 5.52
C GLU A 28 -24.66 0.29 6.74
N GLN A 29 -23.94 -0.07 7.80
CA GLN A 29 -24.53 -0.49 9.08
C GLN A 29 -25.36 0.61 9.74
N GLY A 30 -24.94 1.86 9.58
CA GLY A 30 -25.70 3.04 10.02
C GLY A 30 -26.90 3.40 9.12
N GLY A 31 -27.23 2.56 8.13
CA GLY A 31 -28.42 2.72 7.28
C GLY A 31 -28.23 3.60 6.05
N PHE A 32 -27.00 4.01 5.72
CA PHE A 32 -26.70 4.71 4.47
C PHE A 32 -26.61 3.74 3.30
N VAL A 33 -26.78 4.25 2.08
CA VAL A 33 -26.59 3.48 0.85
C VAL A 33 -25.26 3.88 0.22
N ARG A 34 -24.32 2.95 0.16
CA ARG A 34 -23.07 3.15 -0.56
C ARG A 34 -23.32 3.17 -2.06
N VAL A 35 -22.82 4.19 -2.76
CA VAL A 35 -22.92 4.33 -4.21
C VAL A 35 -21.52 4.42 -4.85
N ALA A 36 -21.46 4.24 -6.16
CA ALA A 36 -20.20 4.35 -6.90
C ALA A 36 -19.58 5.76 -6.72
N PRO A 37 -18.24 5.90 -6.78
CA PRO A 37 -17.55 7.18 -6.59
C PRO A 37 -17.99 8.25 -7.57
N ASP A 38 -18.46 7.85 -8.75
CA ASP A 38 -18.92 8.74 -9.79
C ASP A 38 -20.44 8.96 -9.76
N ALA A 39 -21.18 8.30 -8.89
CA ALA A 39 -22.61 8.52 -8.70
C ALA A 39 -22.88 9.75 -7.82
N GLU A 40 -24.10 10.28 -7.96
CA GLU A 40 -24.61 11.32 -7.09
C GLU A 40 -24.79 10.81 -5.65
N ALA A 41 -24.32 11.56 -4.67
CA ALA A 41 -24.36 11.18 -3.26
C ALA A 41 -24.67 12.39 -2.37
N ASP A 42 -25.30 12.13 -1.21
CA ASP A 42 -25.55 13.17 -0.21
C ASP A 42 -24.29 13.47 0.61
N ILE A 43 -23.37 12.49 0.69
CA ILE A 43 -22.11 12.59 1.40
C ILE A 43 -20.99 12.03 0.52
N CYS A 44 -19.89 12.79 0.40
CA CYS A 44 -18.68 12.36 -0.29
C CYS A 44 -17.52 12.34 0.69
N VAL A 45 -16.97 11.16 0.96
CA VAL A 45 -15.82 10.97 1.85
C VAL A 45 -14.54 10.82 1.03
N VAL A 46 -13.55 11.68 1.28
CA VAL A 46 -12.24 11.65 0.63
C VAL A 46 -11.18 11.22 1.65
N ASN A 47 -10.60 10.03 1.48
CA ASN A 47 -9.44 9.60 2.26
C ASN A 47 -8.17 9.98 1.49
N SER A 48 -7.46 10.98 2.00
CA SER A 48 -6.42 11.72 1.30
C SER A 48 -5.02 11.13 1.51
N CYS A 49 -4.14 11.36 0.54
CA CYS A 49 -2.72 10.99 0.58
C CYS A 49 -1.85 12.25 0.49
N SER A 50 -0.65 12.21 1.08
CA SER A 50 0.30 13.33 1.09
C SER A 50 1.77 12.87 0.99
N VAL A 51 2.03 11.74 0.34
CA VAL A 51 3.42 11.24 0.18
C VAL A 51 4.21 12.04 -0.86
N THR A 52 3.55 12.72 -1.80
CA THR A 52 4.16 13.61 -2.79
C THR A 52 3.33 14.87 -2.99
N GLU A 53 3.93 15.96 -3.49
CA GLU A 53 3.20 17.19 -3.87
C GLU A 53 2.16 16.90 -4.97
N HIS A 54 2.47 15.97 -5.87
CA HIS A 54 1.51 15.52 -6.88
C HIS A 54 0.25 14.89 -6.24
N ALA A 55 0.42 14.12 -5.16
CA ALA A 55 -0.72 13.54 -4.43
C ALA A 55 -1.59 14.62 -3.79
N ASP A 56 -0.99 15.66 -3.20
CA ASP A 56 -1.73 16.81 -2.65
C ASP A 56 -2.52 17.53 -3.74
N LYS A 57 -1.87 17.84 -4.88
CA LYS A 57 -2.53 18.47 -6.04
C LYS A 57 -3.69 17.61 -6.58
N LYS A 58 -3.48 16.30 -6.67
CA LYS A 58 -4.54 15.35 -7.09
C LYS A 58 -5.73 15.38 -6.13
N CYS A 59 -5.47 15.45 -4.82
CA CYS A 59 -6.52 15.55 -3.80
C CYS A 59 -7.30 16.85 -3.95
N ARG A 60 -6.64 18.02 -4.04
CA ARG A 60 -7.31 19.31 -4.24
C ARG A 60 -8.18 19.33 -5.49
N ASN A 61 -7.68 18.78 -6.61
CA ASN A 61 -8.43 18.69 -7.85
C ASN A 61 -9.64 17.77 -7.75
N LEU A 62 -9.52 16.65 -7.02
CA LEU A 62 -10.60 15.72 -6.77
C LEU A 62 -11.72 16.39 -5.95
N ILE A 63 -11.40 17.08 -4.85
CA ILE A 63 -12.36 17.80 -4.01
C ILE A 63 -13.14 18.83 -4.85
N ARG A 64 -12.45 19.65 -5.64
CA ARG A 64 -13.09 20.63 -6.53
C ARG A 64 -13.98 19.97 -7.59
N LYS A 65 -13.59 18.81 -8.12
CA LYS A 65 -14.39 18.03 -9.08
C LYS A 65 -15.66 17.50 -8.42
N ILE A 66 -15.56 16.97 -7.20
CA ILE A 66 -16.70 16.46 -6.43
C ILE A 66 -17.68 17.60 -6.16
N HIS A 67 -17.21 18.74 -5.67
CA HIS A 67 -18.04 19.91 -5.37
C HIS A 67 -18.79 20.42 -6.62
N ARG A 68 -18.10 20.56 -7.75
CA ARG A 68 -18.76 20.99 -9.01
C ARG A 68 -19.84 20.01 -9.50
N ARG A 69 -19.66 18.72 -9.25
CA ARG A 69 -20.59 17.67 -9.67
C ARG A 69 -21.77 17.53 -8.72
N ASN A 70 -21.53 17.63 -7.43
CA ASN A 70 -22.49 17.49 -6.34
C ASN A 70 -22.43 18.70 -5.40
N PRO A 71 -22.90 19.89 -5.78
CA PRO A 71 -22.77 21.10 -4.96
C PRO A 71 -23.50 21.00 -3.61
N ALA A 72 -24.58 20.20 -3.54
CA ALA A 72 -25.36 19.98 -2.33
C ALA A 72 -24.78 18.92 -1.39
N ALA A 73 -23.83 18.08 -1.85
CA ALA A 73 -23.26 17.02 -1.05
C ALA A 73 -22.37 17.57 0.09
N ILE A 74 -22.44 16.92 1.24
CA ILE A 74 -21.48 17.13 2.34
C ILE A 74 -20.16 16.49 1.94
N ILE A 75 -19.09 17.28 1.88
CA ILE A 75 -17.73 16.79 1.56
C ILE A 75 -16.92 16.67 2.83
N VAL A 76 -16.48 15.45 3.12
CA VAL A 76 -15.69 15.09 4.29
C VAL A 76 -14.30 14.63 3.84
N VAL A 77 -13.24 15.20 4.42
CA VAL A 77 -11.86 14.84 4.07
C VAL A 77 -11.13 14.32 5.30
N THR A 78 -10.44 13.20 5.16
CA THR A 78 -9.56 12.61 6.18
C THR A 78 -8.28 12.08 5.53
N GLY A 79 -7.39 11.47 6.29
CA GLY A 79 -6.15 10.88 5.79
C GLY A 79 -4.92 11.78 5.94
N CYS A 80 -3.82 11.40 5.29
CA CYS A 80 -2.52 12.03 5.55
C CYS A 80 -2.47 13.52 5.19
N TYR A 81 -3.11 13.94 4.10
CA TYR A 81 -3.14 15.36 3.73
C TYR A 81 -4.03 16.17 4.69
N ALA A 82 -5.17 15.60 5.09
CA ALA A 82 -6.05 16.22 6.09
C ALA A 82 -5.33 16.39 7.45
N GLN A 83 -4.50 15.46 7.84
CA GLN A 83 -3.69 15.54 9.05
C GLN A 83 -2.61 16.64 8.97
N LEU A 84 -1.89 16.71 7.85
CA LEU A 84 -0.75 17.61 7.70
C LEU A 84 -1.17 19.07 7.44
N LYS A 85 -2.28 19.29 6.73
CA LYS A 85 -2.70 20.62 6.28
C LYS A 85 -4.23 20.79 6.38
N PRO A 86 -4.81 20.66 7.59
CA PRO A 86 -6.26 20.69 7.77
C PRO A 86 -6.88 22.04 7.37
N GLN A 87 -6.22 23.17 7.67
CA GLN A 87 -6.71 24.51 7.31
C GLN A 87 -6.69 24.73 5.78
N GLU A 88 -5.65 24.25 5.09
CA GLU A 88 -5.57 24.36 3.64
C GLU A 88 -6.74 23.61 2.98
N ILE A 89 -7.06 22.40 3.45
CA ILE A 89 -8.18 21.62 2.93
C ILE A 89 -9.52 22.26 3.30
N ALA A 90 -9.69 22.74 4.55
CA ALA A 90 -10.91 23.40 4.99
C ALA A 90 -11.19 24.70 4.20
N SER A 91 -10.19 25.36 3.66
CA SER A 91 -10.33 26.54 2.80
C SER A 91 -10.77 26.22 1.36
N ILE A 92 -10.78 24.94 0.95
CA ILE A 92 -11.24 24.55 -0.37
C ILE A 92 -12.77 24.64 -0.43
N GLU A 93 -13.28 25.36 -1.41
CA GLU A 93 -14.72 25.53 -1.61
C GLU A 93 -15.43 24.17 -1.67
N GLY A 94 -16.51 24.05 -0.91
CA GLY A 94 -17.36 22.87 -0.85
C GLY A 94 -16.99 21.84 0.23
N VAL A 95 -15.85 21.98 0.91
CA VAL A 95 -15.49 21.14 2.05
C VAL A 95 -16.33 21.54 3.26
N ASP A 96 -16.90 20.59 3.95
CA ASP A 96 -17.75 20.81 5.14
C ASP A 96 -17.07 20.29 6.42
N LEU A 97 -16.27 19.21 6.33
CA LEU A 97 -15.60 18.61 7.48
C LEU A 97 -14.23 18.06 7.11
N VAL A 98 -13.21 18.37 7.91
CA VAL A 98 -11.86 17.79 7.83
C VAL A 98 -11.53 17.11 9.14
N LEU A 99 -11.20 15.82 9.09
CA LEU A 99 -10.87 15.03 10.29
C LEU A 99 -9.42 14.56 10.27
N SER A 100 -8.75 14.75 11.40
CA SER A 100 -7.42 14.22 11.67
C SER A 100 -7.39 12.69 11.57
N ASN A 101 -6.22 12.10 11.45
CA ASN A 101 -6.08 10.64 11.52
C ASN A 101 -6.43 10.08 12.90
N ASN A 102 -6.30 10.88 13.96
CA ASN A 102 -6.67 10.48 15.32
C ASN A 102 -8.20 10.34 15.49
N ASP A 103 -8.96 11.16 14.77
CA ASP A 103 -10.43 11.20 14.84
C ASP A 103 -11.12 10.34 13.78
N LYS A 104 -10.37 9.59 13.00
CA LYS A 104 -10.92 8.81 11.88
C LYS A 104 -12.01 7.82 12.33
N GLY A 105 -11.88 7.19 13.48
CA GLY A 105 -12.90 6.30 14.06
C GLY A 105 -14.20 7.02 14.44
N GLU A 106 -14.18 8.35 14.57
CA GLU A 106 -15.35 9.16 14.88
C GLU A 106 -16.08 9.67 13.62
N LEU A 107 -15.55 9.39 12.42
CA LEU A 107 -16.01 9.99 11.17
C LEU A 107 -17.49 9.74 10.94
N PHE A 108 -17.95 8.49 11.05
CA PHE A 108 -19.35 8.15 10.89
C PHE A 108 -20.25 8.94 11.84
N ARG A 109 -19.93 8.94 13.15
CA ARG A 109 -20.71 9.63 14.18
C ARG A 109 -20.79 11.14 13.94
N ARG A 110 -19.66 11.77 13.58
CA ARG A 110 -19.61 13.22 13.30
C ARG A 110 -20.42 13.58 12.07
N VAL A 111 -20.32 12.80 10.99
CA VAL A 111 -21.08 13.01 9.76
C VAL A 111 -22.58 12.78 9.97
N ALA A 112 -22.95 11.75 10.73
CA ALA A 112 -24.36 11.49 11.06
C ALA A 112 -25.00 12.63 11.88
N ALA A 113 -24.24 13.36 12.68
CA ALA A 113 -24.69 14.49 13.46
C ALA A 113 -24.81 15.80 12.65
N LEU A 114 -24.28 15.87 11.42
CA LEU A 114 -24.41 17.06 10.58
C LEU A 114 -25.84 17.21 10.05
N ALA A 115 -26.45 18.33 10.34
CA ALA A 115 -27.79 18.66 9.84
C ALA A 115 -27.82 19.00 8.33
N GLY A 116 -26.69 19.36 7.74
CA GLY A 116 -26.53 19.76 6.35
C GLY A 116 -25.19 20.45 6.11
N LYS A 117 -25.06 21.10 4.96
CA LYS A 117 -23.89 21.94 4.64
C LYS A 117 -23.80 23.14 5.58
N GLY A 118 -22.57 23.51 5.93
CA GLY A 118 -22.28 24.65 6.80
C GLY A 118 -20.86 25.16 6.60
N PRO A 119 -20.40 26.09 7.43
CA PRO A 119 -19.00 26.49 7.42
C PRO A 119 -18.08 25.27 7.69
N ALA A 120 -16.96 25.20 6.96
CA ALA A 120 -16.03 24.12 7.10
C ALA A 120 -15.52 23.98 8.55
N GLN A 121 -15.65 22.77 9.12
CA GLN A 121 -15.11 22.41 10.41
C GLN A 121 -13.87 21.55 10.21
N PHE A 122 -12.88 21.68 11.06
CA PHE A 122 -11.73 20.77 11.04
C PHE A 122 -11.25 20.40 12.44
N THR A 123 -10.68 19.21 12.56
CA THR A 123 -9.90 18.81 13.72
C THR A 123 -8.42 18.78 13.35
N SER A 124 -7.57 19.09 14.30
CA SER A 124 -6.12 18.98 14.18
C SER A 124 -5.55 18.47 15.49
N CYS A 125 -4.46 17.73 15.40
CA CYS A 125 -3.66 17.30 16.52
C CYS A 125 -2.21 17.19 16.06
N ASP A 126 -1.29 17.33 16.99
CA ASP A 126 0.14 17.13 16.72
C ASP A 126 0.46 15.63 16.51
N ALA A 127 1.61 15.34 15.92
CA ALA A 127 2.00 13.97 15.62
C ALA A 127 2.12 13.08 16.86
N GLU A 128 2.52 13.67 17.98
CA GLU A 128 2.66 13.05 19.30
C GLU A 128 1.31 12.65 19.92
N GLU A 129 0.23 13.33 19.53
CA GLU A 129 -1.14 13.06 19.98
C GLU A 129 -1.84 11.98 19.15
N LEU A 130 -1.23 11.51 18.05
CA LEU A 130 -1.75 10.45 17.19
C LEU A 130 -1.59 9.07 17.87
N THR A 131 -2.39 8.80 18.87
CA THR A 131 -2.33 7.56 19.69
C THR A 131 -3.37 6.53 19.32
N ASN A 132 -4.49 6.93 18.68
CA ASN A 132 -5.57 6.03 18.32
C ASN A 132 -5.17 5.11 17.15
N PHE A 133 -5.34 3.80 17.31
CA PHE A 133 -5.26 2.85 16.23
C PHE A 133 -6.66 2.63 15.64
N PHE A 134 -6.90 3.15 14.44
CA PHE A 134 -8.14 2.84 13.72
C PHE A 134 -7.99 1.47 13.05
N ALA A 135 -8.62 0.46 13.64
CA ALA A 135 -8.68 -0.90 13.10
C ALA A 135 -9.35 -0.91 11.73
N ALA A 136 -8.74 -1.55 10.74
CA ALA A 136 -9.26 -1.49 9.39
C ALA A 136 -8.86 -2.69 8.52
N PHE A 137 -9.86 -3.20 7.81
CA PHE A 137 -9.65 -4.18 6.75
C PHE A 137 -10.57 -3.92 5.56
N SER A 138 -10.17 -4.33 4.37
CA SER A 138 -11.06 -4.33 3.22
C SER A 138 -11.74 -5.69 3.05
N SER A 139 -13.01 -5.67 2.67
CA SER A 139 -13.78 -6.89 2.40
C SER A 139 -14.82 -6.61 1.32
N GLY A 140 -14.91 -7.50 0.32
CA GLY A 140 -15.90 -7.40 -0.77
C GLY A 140 -15.57 -6.38 -1.87
N ASP A 141 -14.63 -5.48 -1.67
CA ASP A 141 -14.27 -4.44 -2.64
C ASP A 141 -13.33 -4.92 -3.74
N ARG A 142 -12.52 -5.93 -3.44
CA ARG A 142 -11.52 -6.54 -4.33
C ARG A 142 -11.39 -8.03 -4.02
N THR A 143 -10.78 -8.79 -4.90
CA THR A 143 -10.49 -10.22 -4.69
C THR A 143 -9.57 -10.44 -3.49
N ARG A 144 -8.54 -9.61 -3.33
CA ARG A 144 -7.62 -9.66 -2.17
C ARG A 144 -8.04 -8.66 -1.10
N ALA A 145 -8.10 -9.10 0.15
CA ALA A 145 -8.32 -8.24 1.30
C ALA A 145 -7.02 -7.55 1.76
N PHE A 146 -7.14 -6.36 2.30
CA PHE A 146 -6.05 -5.68 3.02
C PHE A 146 -6.38 -5.65 4.51
N LEU A 147 -5.51 -6.21 5.34
CA LEU A 147 -5.61 -6.20 6.80
C LEU A 147 -4.58 -5.22 7.36
N LYS A 148 -5.02 -4.14 7.97
CA LYS A 148 -4.16 -3.15 8.62
C LYS A 148 -3.70 -3.68 9.97
N VAL A 149 -2.43 -4.06 10.07
CA VAL A 149 -1.86 -4.60 11.31
C VAL A 149 -1.02 -3.59 12.08
N GLN A 150 -0.53 -2.53 11.42
CA GLN A 150 0.37 -1.55 11.99
C GLN A 150 0.10 -0.17 11.37
N ASP A 151 0.28 0.90 12.12
CA ASP A 151 0.17 2.29 11.68
C ASP A 151 1.26 3.16 12.32
N GLY A 152 1.57 4.30 11.70
CA GLY A 152 2.64 5.18 12.14
C GLY A 152 4.03 4.62 11.86
N CYS A 153 5.08 5.39 12.22
CA CYS A 153 6.47 4.99 11.98
C CYS A 153 7.43 5.75 12.89
N ASP A 154 8.32 5.03 13.56
CA ASP A 154 9.37 5.60 14.42
C ASP A 154 10.67 5.95 13.65
N TYR A 155 10.67 5.72 12.33
CA TYR A 155 11.75 6.15 11.47
C TYR A 155 11.57 7.60 11.08
N LYS A 156 12.58 8.42 11.35
CA LYS A 156 12.62 9.85 10.99
C LYS A 156 13.48 10.04 9.74
N CYS A 157 13.12 9.34 8.66
CA CYS A 157 13.82 9.49 7.37
C CYS A 157 13.74 10.94 6.89
N ALA A 158 14.85 11.46 6.34
CA ALA A 158 14.99 12.88 6.05
C ALA A 158 13.97 13.44 5.05
N TYR A 159 13.35 12.58 4.24
CA TYR A 159 12.39 12.96 3.19
C TYR A 159 10.93 12.66 3.52
N CYS A 160 10.68 11.96 4.63
CA CYS A 160 9.39 11.30 4.88
C CYS A 160 8.49 12.13 5.80
N THR A 161 7.23 12.32 5.39
CA THR A 161 6.21 13.02 6.17
C THR A 161 5.35 12.07 7.02
N ILE A 162 5.55 10.76 6.90
CA ILE A 162 4.63 9.78 7.50
C ILE A 162 4.57 9.87 9.03
N HIS A 163 5.69 10.10 9.71
CA HIS A 163 5.69 10.25 11.16
C HIS A 163 4.93 11.50 11.64
N TYR A 164 4.83 12.54 10.81
CA TYR A 164 3.97 13.70 11.09
C TYR A 164 2.50 13.42 10.77
N ALA A 165 2.25 12.65 9.69
CA ALA A 165 0.90 12.38 9.24
C ALA A 165 0.22 11.24 10.01
N ARG A 166 0.99 10.30 10.55
CA ARG A 166 0.46 9.08 11.18
C ARG A 166 1.01 8.80 12.58
N GLY A 167 1.92 9.66 13.10
CA GLY A 167 2.48 9.53 14.43
C GLY A 167 3.43 8.35 14.62
N ALA A 168 3.65 7.98 15.87
CA ALA A 168 4.50 6.86 16.27
C ALA A 168 3.92 5.50 15.82
N SER A 169 4.80 4.50 15.73
CA SER A 169 4.41 3.13 15.40
C SER A 169 3.48 2.55 16.46
N ARG A 170 2.34 2.04 16.05
CA ARG A 170 1.32 1.43 16.91
C ARG A 170 0.56 0.31 16.20
N ASN A 171 -0.03 -0.56 16.99
CA ASN A 171 -0.77 -1.73 16.54
C ASN A 171 -1.85 -2.10 17.57
N MET A 172 -2.76 -2.96 17.18
CA MET A 172 -3.70 -3.62 18.10
C MET A 172 -3.19 -5.03 18.44
N PRO A 173 -3.75 -5.68 19.50
CA PRO A 173 -3.36 -7.04 19.90
C PRO A 173 -3.55 -8.07 18.79
N ILE A 174 -2.70 -9.09 18.77
CA ILE A 174 -2.78 -10.22 17.80
C ILE A 174 -4.17 -10.87 17.82
N ALA A 175 -4.74 -11.10 19.00
CA ALA A 175 -6.05 -11.74 19.14
C ALA A 175 -7.18 -10.98 18.41
N ASP A 176 -7.10 -9.65 18.35
CA ASP A 176 -8.11 -8.85 17.66
C ASP A 176 -7.86 -8.82 16.15
N LEU A 177 -6.61 -8.82 15.71
CA LEU A 177 -6.26 -8.97 14.29
C LEU A 177 -6.65 -10.33 13.71
N VAL A 178 -6.57 -11.40 14.51
CA VAL A 178 -7.06 -12.73 14.14
C VAL A 178 -8.57 -12.70 13.91
N LYS A 179 -9.35 -12.06 14.80
CA LYS A 179 -10.81 -11.89 14.61
C LYS A 179 -11.16 -11.13 13.33
N GLU A 180 -10.38 -10.10 12.99
CA GLU A 180 -10.56 -9.39 11.71
C GLU A 180 -10.25 -10.30 10.50
N ALA A 181 -9.21 -11.13 10.59
CA ALA A 181 -8.89 -12.08 9.53
C ALA A 181 -9.98 -13.18 9.40
N GLU A 182 -10.57 -13.63 10.49
CA GLU A 182 -11.73 -14.56 10.50
C GLU A 182 -12.95 -13.91 9.83
N GLN A 183 -13.22 -12.62 10.07
CA GLN A 183 -14.30 -11.90 9.37
C GLN A 183 -14.05 -11.80 7.86
N ILE A 184 -12.82 -11.59 7.44
CA ILE A 184 -12.42 -11.59 6.04
C ILE A 184 -12.65 -12.97 5.41
N ALA A 185 -12.26 -14.05 6.12
CA ALA A 185 -12.48 -15.42 5.69
C ALA A 185 -13.99 -15.74 5.58
N ALA A 186 -14.79 -15.35 6.58
CA ALA A 186 -16.24 -15.52 6.58
C ALA A 186 -16.93 -14.77 5.42
N ALA A 187 -16.35 -13.67 4.94
CA ALA A 187 -16.81 -12.97 3.75
C ALA A 187 -16.41 -13.67 2.43
N GLY A 188 -15.72 -14.81 2.49
CA GLY A 188 -15.33 -15.63 1.35
C GLY A 188 -14.07 -15.20 0.63
N GLN A 189 -13.29 -14.27 1.18
CA GLN A 189 -12.01 -13.87 0.60
C GLN A 189 -10.92 -14.87 0.97
N ARG A 190 -10.06 -15.21 0.01
CA ARG A 190 -9.05 -16.27 0.14
C ARG A 190 -7.62 -15.75 0.36
N GLU A 191 -7.36 -14.50 0.01
CA GLU A 191 -6.03 -13.91 0.17
C GLU A 191 -6.09 -12.61 0.99
N ILE A 192 -5.22 -12.52 2.01
CA ILE A 192 -5.01 -11.31 2.82
C ILE A 192 -3.63 -10.75 2.55
N VAL A 193 -3.58 -9.44 2.25
CA VAL A 193 -2.33 -8.66 2.23
C VAL A 193 -2.20 -7.97 3.58
N ILE A 194 -1.24 -8.42 4.38
CA ILE A 194 -0.87 -7.82 5.66
C ILE A 194 -0.30 -6.44 5.39
N THR A 195 -0.93 -5.40 5.91
CA THR A 195 -0.68 -4.02 5.51
C THR A 195 -0.31 -3.14 6.71
N GLY A 196 0.72 -2.35 6.55
CA GLY A 196 1.22 -1.39 7.53
C GLY A 196 2.06 -0.31 6.85
N ILE A 197 2.49 0.68 7.59
CA ILE A 197 3.51 1.63 7.15
C ILE A 197 4.89 0.96 7.16
N ASN A 198 5.18 0.24 8.23
CA ASN A 198 6.35 -0.59 8.42
C ASN A 198 5.92 -1.83 9.19
N THR A 199 5.50 -2.87 8.50
CA THR A 199 4.88 -4.05 9.12
C THR A 199 5.80 -4.74 10.13
N GLY A 200 7.11 -4.73 9.88
CA GLY A 200 8.10 -5.32 10.79
C GLY A 200 8.24 -4.60 12.13
N ASP A 201 7.74 -3.37 12.24
CA ASP A 201 7.72 -2.59 13.48
C ASP A 201 6.49 -2.87 14.37
N PHE A 202 5.73 -3.90 14.02
CA PHE A 202 4.59 -4.41 14.81
C PHE A 202 5.01 -4.77 16.25
N GLY A 203 4.12 -4.50 17.19
CA GLY A 203 4.29 -4.84 18.61
C GLY A 203 4.80 -3.71 19.49
N ARG A 204 5.04 -2.52 18.95
CA ARG A 204 5.55 -1.37 19.72
C ARG A 204 4.63 -0.97 20.88
N THR A 205 3.34 -1.10 20.73
CA THR A 205 2.36 -0.74 21.76
C THR A 205 1.91 -1.94 22.61
N THR A 206 1.97 -3.15 22.08
CA THR A 206 1.47 -4.35 22.78
C THR A 206 2.56 -5.24 23.36
N GLY A 207 3.82 -5.06 22.95
CA GLY A 207 4.94 -5.91 23.36
C GLY A 207 4.99 -7.27 22.64
N GLU A 208 4.05 -7.53 21.73
CA GLU A 208 4.01 -8.73 20.89
C GLU A 208 5.04 -8.64 19.76
N ARG A 209 5.36 -9.76 19.09
CA ARG A 209 6.30 -9.77 17.97
C ARG A 209 5.59 -9.99 16.65
N PHE A 210 6.12 -9.40 15.58
CA PHE A 210 5.55 -9.58 14.24
C PHE A 210 5.49 -11.05 13.81
N ILE A 211 6.50 -11.85 14.14
CA ILE A 211 6.50 -13.28 13.84
C ILE A 211 5.36 -14.04 14.55
N ASP A 212 5.00 -13.63 15.76
CA ASP A 212 3.91 -14.27 16.49
C ASP A 212 2.54 -13.93 15.87
N LEU A 213 2.38 -12.72 15.31
CA LEU A 213 1.25 -12.38 14.47
C LEU A 213 1.18 -13.27 13.22
N LEU A 214 2.30 -13.45 12.50
CA LEU A 214 2.32 -14.30 11.29
C LEU A 214 1.91 -15.74 11.62
N ARG A 215 2.39 -16.29 12.73
CA ARG A 215 2.00 -17.63 13.21
C ARG A 215 0.50 -17.72 13.52
N ALA A 216 -0.01 -16.73 14.25
CA ALA A 216 -1.44 -16.70 14.60
C ALA A 216 -2.34 -16.59 13.35
N LEU A 217 -1.98 -15.74 12.39
CA LEU A 217 -2.71 -15.62 11.13
C LEU A 217 -2.65 -16.90 10.27
N ASN A 218 -1.56 -17.65 10.34
CA ASN A 218 -1.43 -18.94 9.64
C ASN A 218 -2.49 -19.95 10.04
N GLU A 219 -2.96 -19.90 11.28
CA GLU A 219 -3.98 -20.81 11.82
C GLU A 219 -5.42 -20.42 11.42
N VAL A 220 -5.63 -19.23 10.87
CA VAL A 220 -6.98 -18.79 10.46
C VAL A 220 -7.50 -19.66 9.32
N GLU A 221 -8.61 -20.34 9.55
CA GLU A 221 -9.29 -21.16 8.53
C GLU A 221 -9.96 -20.28 7.46
N GLY A 222 -10.08 -20.78 6.24
CA GLY A 222 -10.72 -20.10 5.11
C GLY A 222 -9.80 -19.10 4.37
N ILE A 223 -8.68 -18.70 4.96
CA ILE A 223 -7.64 -17.95 4.26
C ILE A 223 -6.57 -18.92 3.75
N GLU A 224 -6.36 -18.89 2.45
CA GLU A 224 -5.42 -19.76 1.76
C GLU A 224 -4.07 -19.07 1.47
N ARG A 225 -4.07 -17.71 1.38
CA ARG A 225 -2.86 -16.95 1.07
C ARG A 225 -2.71 -15.70 1.93
N TYR A 226 -1.49 -15.49 2.40
CA TYR A 226 -1.03 -14.24 3.03
C TYR A 226 0.12 -13.64 2.26
N ARG A 227 0.13 -12.31 2.13
CA ARG A 227 1.28 -11.53 1.63
C ARG A 227 1.67 -10.50 2.65
N ILE A 228 2.97 -10.39 2.89
CA ILE A 228 3.52 -9.29 3.67
C ILE A 228 3.72 -8.11 2.73
N SER A 229 3.18 -6.93 3.09
CA SER A 229 3.47 -5.70 2.37
C SER A 229 4.86 -5.16 2.73
N SER A 230 5.08 -3.85 2.73
CA SER A 230 6.39 -3.26 2.98
C SER A 230 6.96 -3.63 4.35
N ILE A 231 8.18 -4.18 4.36
CA ILE A 231 8.95 -4.51 5.56
C ILE A 231 10.38 -3.99 5.41
N GLU A 232 10.86 -3.23 6.40
CA GLU A 232 12.22 -2.69 6.40
C GLU A 232 13.26 -3.83 6.48
N PRO A 233 14.38 -3.73 5.75
CA PRO A 233 15.36 -4.82 5.65
C PRO A 233 15.96 -5.23 7.02
N ASN A 234 16.14 -4.29 7.93
CA ASN A 234 16.63 -4.57 9.28
C ASN A 234 15.58 -5.21 10.22
N LEU A 235 14.32 -5.26 9.82
CA LEU A 235 13.23 -5.91 10.53
C LEU A 235 12.81 -7.24 9.90
N LEU A 236 13.29 -7.54 8.70
CA LEU A 236 13.10 -8.84 8.05
C LEU A 236 14.12 -9.84 8.62
N THR A 237 13.77 -10.51 9.71
CA THR A 237 14.65 -11.44 10.42
C THR A 237 14.73 -12.81 9.74
N ASP A 238 15.76 -13.60 10.07
CA ASP A 238 15.89 -14.98 9.59
C ASP A 238 14.71 -15.85 10.04
N GLU A 239 14.17 -15.60 11.25
CA GLU A 239 12.98 -16.30 11.77
C GLU A 239 11.74 -16.05 10.89
N ILE A 240 11.51 -14.80 10.45
CA ILE A 240 10.42 -14.45 9.53
C ILE A 240 10.62 -15.10 8.17
N ILE A 241 11.84 -15.04 7.62
CA ILE A 241 12.16 -15.63 6.32
C ILE A 241 11.94 -17.15 6.34
N ALA A 242 12.45 -17.83 7.38
CA ALA A 242 12.29 -19.27 7.54
C ALA A 242 10.82 -19.69 7.71
N PHE A 243 10.06 -18.92 8.47
CA PHE A 243 8.63 -19.15 8.63
C PHE A 243 7.88 -19.01 7.30
N CYS A 244 8.10 -17.93 6.56
CA CYS A 244 7.46 -17.73 5.26
C CYS A 244 7.83 -18.82 4.25
N ALA A 245 9.07 -19.31 4.28
CA ALA A 245 9.52 -20.40 3.42
C ALA A 245 8.87 -21.76 3.75
N SER A 246 8.51 -22.00 5.01
CA SER A 246 7.92 -23.26 5.46
C SER A 246 6.39 -23.27 5.45
N SER A 247 5.75 -22.11 5.47
CA SER A 247 4.29 -22.01 5.52
C SER A 247 3.67 -22.15 4.13
N PRO A 248 2.66 -23.01 3.95
CA PRO A 248 1.95 -23.12 2.68
C PRO A 248 1.07 -21.90 2.38
N LYS A 249 0.71 -21.11 3.39
CA LYS A 249 -0.16 -19.93 3.23
C LYS A 249 0.61 -18.64 2.95
N PHE A 250 1.85 -18.48 3.47
CA PHE A 250 2.64 -17.28 3.26
C PHE A 250 3.32 -17.32 1.90
N GLN A 251 2.93 -16.39 1.03
CA GLN A 251 3.37 -16.37 -0.34
C GLN A 251 4.82 -15.83 -0.45
N HIS A 252 5.59 -16.39 -1.36
CA HIS A 252 6.98 -16.02 -1.62
C HIS A 252 7.06 -14.65 -2.31
N HIS A 253 6.63 -13.61 -1.60
CA HIS A 253 6.54 -12.24 -2.06
C HIS A 253 7.00 -11.29 -0.96
N PHE A 254 8.02 -10.49 -1.24
CA PHE A 254 8.54 -9.49 -0.32
C PHE A 254 8.64 -8.14 -1.01
N HIS A 255 8.16 -7.10 -0.34
CA HIS A 255 8.37 -5.71 -0.71
C HIS A 255 9.29 -5.08 0.32
N ILE A 256 10.53 -4.76 -0.08
CA ILE A 256 11.60 -4.32 0.81
C ILE A 256 12.14 -2.98 0.30
N PRO A 257 11.91 -1.85 1.01
CA PRO A 257 12.34 -0.54 0.57
C PRO A 257 13.86 -0.39 0.71
N LEU A 258 14.57 -0.24 -0.42
CA LEU A 258 16.02 0.06 -0.46
C LEU A 258 16.29 1.55 -0.38
N GLN A 259 15.55 2.33 -1.13
CA GLN A 259 15.63 3.78 -1.35
C GLN A 259 16.84 4.24 -2.18
N SER A 260 18.05 3.74 -1.93
CA SER A 260 19.26 3.99 -2.74
C SER A 260 20.27 2.84 -2.61
N GLY A 261 20.99 2.55 -3.66
CA GLY A 261 22.10 1.60 -3.66
C GLY A 261 23.47 2.23 -3.28
N SER A 262 23.48 3.49 -2.85
CA SER A 262 24.65 4.19 -2.34
C SER A 262 24.56 4.41 -0.83
N ASP A 263 25.53 3.94 -0.06
CA ASP A 263 25.54 4.10 1.40
C ASP A 263 25.68 5.57 1.83
N SER A 264 26.32 6.42 1.02
CA SER A 264 26.40 7.86 1.27
C SER A 264 25.02 8.52 1.19
N VAL A 265 24.21 8.12 0.22
CA VAL A 265 22.83 8.61 0.05
C VAL A 265 21.92 8.03 1.13
N LEU A 266 22.04 6.74 1.46
CA LEU A 266 21.28 6.12 2.56
C LEU A 266 21.54 6.81 3.91
N ALA A 267 22.79 7.12 4.23
CA ALA A 267 23.14 7.86 5.44
C ALA A 267 22.50 9.25 5.46
N ARG A 268 22.53 9.97 4.34
CA ARG A 268 21.91 11.30 4.17
C ARG A 268 20.38 11.22 4.27
N MET A 269 19.77 10.14 3.77
CA MET A 269 18.36 9.82 3.94
C MET A 269 17.99 9.42 5.37
N ARG A 270 18.96 9.25 6.27
CA ARG A 270 18.82 8.72 7.63
C ARG A 270 18.22 7.31 7.67
N ARG A 271 18.65 6.45 6.73
CA ARG A 271 18.25 5.04 6.74
C ARG A 271 19.03 4.27 7.83
N ARG A 272 18.40 3.21 8.37
CA ARG A 272 18.94 2.42 9.50
C ARG A 272 19.64 1.13 9.04
N TYR A 273 20.06 1.07 7.80
CA TYR A 273 20.77 -0.06 7.19
C TYR A 273 21.72 0.42 6.10
N THR A 274 22.63 -0.46 5.71
CA THR A 274 23.55 -0.29 4.59
C THR A 274 23.14 -1.16 3.41
N THR A 275 23.74 -0.91 2.25
CA THR A 275 23.57 -1.76 1.05
C THR A 275 24.02 -3.18 1.31
N ALA A 276 25.09 -3.40 2.09
CA ALA A 276 25.56 -4.72 2.49
C ALA A 276 24.50 -5.47 3.31
N LYS A 277 23.87 -4.82 4.29
CA LYS A 277 22.78 -5.43 5.07
C LYS A 277 21.56 -5.74 4.22
N PHE A 278 21.25 -4.86 3.27
CA PHE A 278 20.17 -5.11 2.33
C PHE A 278 20.44 -6.35 1.47
N ALA A 279 21.62 -6.44 0.85
CA ALA A 279 22.01 -7.59 0.05
C ALA A 279 21.96 -8.90 0.85
N GLU A 280 22.49 -8.90 2.08
CA GLU A 280 22.41 -10.04 3.01
C GLU A 280 20.97 -10.55 3.19
N ARG A 281 19.98 -9.63 3.32
CA ARG A 281 18.57 -10.03 3.49
C ARG A 281 18.01 -10.64 2.22
N ILE A 282 18.32 -10.07 1.05
CA ILE A 282 17.90 -10.63 -0.23
C ILE A 282 18.49 -12.03 -0.45
N GLU A 283 19.77 -12.23 -0.13
CA GLU A 283 20.43 -13.54 -0.21
C GLU A 283 19.79 -14.55 0.75
N ALA A 284 19.45 -14.13 1.98
CA ALA A 284 18.76 -15.00 2.94
C ALA A 284 17.38 -15.44 2.41
N VAL A 285 16.61 -14.53 1.80
CA VAL A 285 15.33 -14.87 1.16
C VAL A 285 15.55 -15.87 0.02
N ARG A 286 16.46 -15.58 -0.90
CA ARG A 286 16.72 -16.44 -2.08
C ARG A 286 17.26 -17.81 -1.75
N ARG A 287 18.02 -17.95 -0.68
CA ARG A 287 18.54 -19.25 -0.23
C ARG A 287 17.41 -20.22 0.11
N LEU A 288 16.30 -19.74 0.72
CA LEU A 288 15.17 -20.56 1.13
C LEU A 288 14.03 -20.53 0.09
N MET A 289 13.92 -19.46 -0.65
CA MET A 289 12.86 -19.19 -1.64
C MET A 289 13.48 -18.63 -2.94
N PRO A 290 14.14 -19.48 -3.77
CA PRO A 290 14.91 -19.01 -4.93
C PRO A 290 14.09 -18.22 -5.96
N ASP A 291 12.80 -18.51 -6.03
CA ASP A 291 11.86 -17.91 -6.97
C ASP A 291 10.92 -16.86 -6.33
N ALA A 292 11.32 -16.34 -5.15
CA ALA A 292 10.55 -15.30 -4.48
C ALA A 292 10.51 -14.01 -5.31
N PHE A 293 9.33 -13.38 -5.35
CA PHE A 293 9.20 -12.02 -5.84
C PHE A 293 9.81 -11.05 -4.83
N ILE A 294 10.76 -10.25 -5.27
CA ILE A 294 11.38 -9.19 -4.48
C ILE A 294 11.11 -7.86 -5.19
N GLY A 295 10.20 -7.07 -4.62
CA GLY A 295 9.92 -5.70 -5.04
C GLY A 295 10.72 -4.71 -4.20
N ILE A 296 11.30 -3.70 -4.84
CA ILE A 296 12.19 -2.73 -4.21
C ILE A 296 11.74 -1.32 -4.52
N ASP A 297 11.63 -0.44 -3.50
CA ASP A 297 11.45 0.99 -3.69
C ASP A 297 12.80 1.68 -3.87
N VAL A 298 12.90 2.58 -4.83
CA VAL A 298 14.09 3.42 -5.10
C VAL A 298 13.68 4.86 -5.31
N ILE A 299 14.39 5.78 -4.67
CA ILE A 299 14.26 7.23 -4.86
C ILE A 299 15.49 7.72 -5.61
N VAL A 300 15.29 8.43 -6.72
CA VAL A 300 16.36 9.08 -7.48
C VAL A 300 16.24 10.60 -7.37
N GLY A 301 17.37 11.29 -7.50
CA GLY A 301 17.40 12.75 -7.41
C GLY A 301 17.33 13.29 -6.00
N PHE A 302 17.67 12.50 -5.00
CA PHE A 302 17.77 12.97 -3.61
C PHE A 302 18.86 14.06 -3.50
N PRO A 303 18.66 15.13 -2.69
CA PRO A 303 19.67 16.19 -2.54
C PRO A 303 21.06 15.64 -2.22
N GLY A 304 22.04 16.02 -3.05
CA GLY A 304 23.42 15.57 -2.97
C GLY A 304 23.69 14.17 -3.55
N GLU A 305 22.73 13.55 -4.24
CA GLU A 305 22.98 12.34 -5.03
C GLU A 305 23.80 12.71 -6.28
N THR A 306 25.07 12.32 -6.29
CA THR A 306 25.96 12.53 -7.43
C THR A 306 25.66 11.55 -8.57
N GLU A 307 26.28 11.76 -9.75
CA GLU A 307 26.21 10.78 -10.83
C GLU A 307 26.88 9.45 -10.45
N ALA A 308 27.97 9.51 -9.69
CA ALA A 308 28.64 8.31 -9.17
C ALA A 308 27.74 7.53 -8.21
N ASP A 309 27.01 8.21 -7.32
CA ASP A 309 26.02 7.56 -6.43
C ASP A 309 24.91 6.87 -7.21
N PHE A 310 24.41 7.54 -8.27
CA PHE A 310 23.37 6.95 -9.12
C PHE A 310 23.91 5.71 -9.88
N ARG A 311 25.13 5.77 -10.44
CA ARG A 311 25.75 4.60 -11.10
C ARG A 311 25.96 3.45 -10.12
N THR A 312 26.42 3.73 -8.91
CA THR A 312 26.52 2.73 -7.84
C THR A 312 25.16 2.09 -7.53
N THR A 313 24.08 2.90 -7.49
CA THR A 313 22.71 2.41 -7.28
C THR A 313 22.26 1.52 -8.44
N TYR A 314 22.48 1.95 -9.68
CA TYR A 314 22.13 1.18 -10.88
C TYR A 314 22.82 -0.18 -10.90
N GLU A 315 24.16 -0.21 -10.73
CA GLU A 315 24.96 -1.43 -10.72
C GLU A 315 24.59 -2.36 -9.56
N PHE A 316 24.28 -1.79 -8.39
CA PHE A 316 23.79 -2.55 -7.25
C PHE A 316 22.46 -3.26 -7.54
N LEU A 317 21.51 -2.55 -8.13
CA LEU A 317 20.21 -3.11 -8.51
C LEU A 317 20.32 -4.13 -9.64
N GLU A 318 21.15 -3.87 -10.65
CA GLU A 318 21.41 -4.82 -11.74
C GLU A 318 21.99 -6.13 -11.22
N ARG A 319 23.02 -6.07 -10.37
CA ARG A 319 23.64 -7.24 -9.72
C ARG A 319 22.65 -7.96 -8.80
N LEU A 320 21.84 -7.22 -8.07
CA LEU A 320 20.85 -7.77 -7.15
C LEU A 320 19.68 -8.43 -7.88
N ALA A 321 19.38 -8.02 -9.10
CA ALA A 321 18.34 -8.57 -9.97
C ALA A 321 16.98 -8.78 -9.27
N PRO A 322 16.35 -7.75 -8.70
CA PRO A 322 15.02 -7.87 -8.10
C PRO A 322 13.96 -8.19 -9.16
N ALA A 323 12.80 -8.70 -8.71
CA ALA A 323 11.69 -8.98 -9.61
C ALA A 323 10.99 -7.69 -10.10
N TYR A 324 11.03 -6.62 -9.32
CA TYR A 324 10.39 -5.35 -9.68
C TYR A 324 11.01 -4.15 -8.94
N LEU A 325 11.04 -3.00 -9.60
CA LEU A 325 11.45 -1.72 -9.01
C LEU A 325 10.28 -0.74 -9.00
N HIS A 326 9.99 -0.18 -7.84
CA HIS A 326 9.13 0.99 -7.69
C HIS A 326 10.03 2.23 -7.65
N ILE A 327 10.05 2.98 -8.73
CA ILE A 327 10.99 4.08 -8.94
C ILE A 327 10.26 5.41 -8.71
N PHE A 328 10.81 6.24 -7.84
CA PHE A 328 10.25 7.53 -7.49
C PHE A 328 11.29 8.64 -7.68
N PRO A 329 10.97 9.71 -8.41
CA PRO A 329 11.76 10.91 -8.29
C PRO A 329 11.60 11.51 -6.89
N PHE A 330 12.66 12.05 -6.31
CA PHE A 330 12.57 12.76 -5.03
C PHE A 330 11.54 13.88 -5.12
N SER A 331 10.66 13.95 -4.13
CA SER A 331 9.65 15.00 -4.00
C SER A 331 9.89 15.78 -2.72
N GLU A 332 10.14 17.06 -2.84
CA GLU A 332 10.28 17.95 -1.69
C GLU A 332 8.98 17.97 -0.88
N ARG A 333 9.11 17.82 0.44
CA ARG A 333 7.98 17.86 1.36
C ARG A 333 8.24 18.86 2.46
N SER A 334 7.40 19.89 2.52
CA SER A 334 7.48 20.92 3.56
C SER A 334 7.52 20.28 4.95
N GLY A 335 8.40 20.75 5.81
CA GLY A 335 8.59 20.25 7.16
C GLY A 335 9.53 19.04 7.27
N THR A 336 10.04 18.51 6.15
CA THR A 336 11.05 17.44 6.19
C THR A 336 12.47 18.02 6.10
N PRO A 337 13.48 17.43 6.79
CA PRO A 337 14.84 17.93 6.75
C PRO A 337 15.45 18.02 5.35
N ALA A 338 15.06 17.13 4.43
CA ALA A 338 15.61 17.08 3.08
C ALA A 338 15.29 18.33 2.22
N VAL A 339 14.28 19.11 2.61
CA VAL A 339 13.95 20.40 1.90
C VAL A 339 15.10 21.38 2.00
N ASP A 340 15.80 21.39 3.15
CA ASP A 340 16.88 22.33 3.44
C ASP A 340 18.27 21.80 3.04
N PHE A 341 18.34 20.59 2.49
CA PHE A 341 19.63 20.02 2.08
C PHE A 341 20.17 20.73 0.84
N PRO A 342 21.49 21.02 0.82
CA PRO A 342 22.16 21.59 -0.36
C PRO A 342 22.23 20.57 -1.50
N ASP A 343 22.79 21.03 -2.63
CA ASP A 343 23.12 20.20 -3.79
C ASP A 343 21.90 19.48 -4.39
N LYS A 344 20.82 20.22 -4.57
CA LYS A 344 19.60 19.69 -5.18
C LYS A 344 19.83 19.24 -6.62
N VAL A 345 19.37 18.02 -6.91
CA VAL A 345 19.45 17.44 -8.25
C VAL A 345 18.46 18.14 -9.19
N GLN A 346 18.92 18.52 -10.37
CA GLN A 346 18.06 19.14 -11.38
C GLN A 346 16.92 18.18 -11.81
N PRO A 347 15.69 18.66 -12.01
CA PRO A 347 14.56 17.81 -12.40
C PRO A 347 14.81 16.98 -13.67
N SER A 348 15.52 17.56 -14.67
CA SER A 348 15.87 16.81 -15.90
C SER A 348 16.81 15.65 -15.64
N VAL A 349 17.74 15.78 -14.69
CA VAL A 349 18.64 14.69 -14.27
C VAL A 349 17.84 13.59 -13.54
N ALA A 350 16.93 13.99 -12.64
CA ALA A 350 16.07 13.02 -11.96
C ALA A 350 15.16 12.26 -12.95
N THR A 351 14.59 12.95 -13.96
CA THR A 351 13.78 12.31 -15.01
C THR A 351 14.59 11.27 -15.79
N ARG A 352 15.80 11.63 -16.25
CA ARG A 352 16.70 10.70 -16.95
C ARG A 352 17.01 9.46 -16.09
N ARG A 353 17.29 9.65 -14.79
CA ARG A 353 17.57 8.54 -13.86
C ARG A 353 16.36 7.64 -13.67
N VAL A 354 15.14 8.19 -13.65
CA VAL A 354 13.90 7.40 -13.64
C VAL A 354 13.81 6.53 -14.88
N GLU A 355 14.00 7.14 -16.08
CA GLU A 355 13.93 6.43 -17.37
C GLU A 355 14.94 5.28 -17.45
N GLU A 356 16.18 5.50 -17.01
CA GLU A 356 17.24 4.47 -16.99
C GLU A 356 16.86 3.30 -16.05
N LEU A 357 16.31 3.59 -14.86
CA LEU A 357 15.86 2.54 -13.95
C LEU A 357 14.56 1.85 -14.40
N GLU A 358 13.68 2.53 -15.11
CA GLU A 358 12.48 1.90 -15.71
C GLU A 358 12.87 0.89 -16.80
N GLU A 359 13.89 1.20 -17.60
CA GLU A 359 14.45 0.27 -18.58
C GLU A 359 15.04 -0.96 -17.89
N LEU A 360 15.87 -0.75 -16.85
CA LEU A 360 16.41 -1.84 -16.03
C LEU A 360 15.28 -2.69 -15.42
N CYS A 361 14.25 -2.05 -14.85
CA CYS A 361 13.10 -2.72 -14.25
C CYS A 361 12.36 -3.59 -15.28
N ARG A 362 12.12 -3.06 -16.48
CA ARG A 362 11.43 -3.80 -17.55
C ARG A 362 12.21 -5.07 -17.92
N ARG A 363 13.51 -4.98 -18.07
CA ARG A 363 14.38 -6.13 -18.36
C ARG A 363 14.34 -7.16 -17.23
N LEU A 364 14.59 -6.75 -15.99
CA LEU A 364 14.61 -7.65 -14.83
C LEU A 364 13.26 -8.30 -14.55
N HIS A 365 12.17 -7.56 -14.71
CA HIS A 365 10.82 -8.10 -14.54
C HIS A 365 10.48 -9.10 -15.65
N GLY A 366 10.86 -8.80 -16.89
CA GLY A 366 10.73 -9.75 -18.00
C GLY A 366 11.49 -11.05 -17.75
N GLU A 367 12.75 -10.96 -17.33
CA GLU A 367 13.56 -12.12 -16.97
C GLU A 367 12.94 -12.93 -15.80
N PHE A 368 12.37 -12.25 -14.80
CA PHE A 368 11.65 -12.90 -13.71
C PHE A 368 10.40 -13.64 -14.18
N CYS A 369 9.60 -13.04 -15.03
CA CYS A 369 8.38 -13.66 -15.58
C CYS A 369 8.72 -14.82 -16.51
N ALA A 370 9.68 -14.65 -17.42
CA ALA A 370 10.06 -15.65 -18.41
C ALA A 370 10.55 -16.98 -17.77
N ARG A 371 11.15 -16.93 -16.57
CA ARG A 371 11.55 -18.16 -15.86
C ARG A 371 10.38 -19.10 -15.52
N ALA A 372 9.15 -18.61 -15.57
CA ALA A 372 7.97 -19.43 -15.28
C ALA A 372 7.32 -20.03 -16.53
N GLU A 373 7.75 -19.67 -17.73
CA GLU A 373 7.21 -20.23 -18.97
C GLU A 373 7.33 -21.76 -19.01
N GLY A 374 6.24 -22.43 -19.36
CA GLY A 374 6.16 -23.89 -19.42
C GLY A 374 5.95 -24.58 -18.07
N THR A 375 5.99 -23.86 -16.95
CA THR A 375 5.74 -24.44 -15.61
C THR A 375 4.24 -24.46 -15.28
N THR A 376 3.89 -25.09 -14.17
CA THR A 376 2.53 -25.07 -13.61
C THR A 376 2.57 -24.41 -12.24
N ASP A 377 1.63 -23.48 -11.99
CA ASP A 377 1.55 -22.75 -10.72
C ASP A 377 0.08 -22.53 -10.33
N GLU A 378 -0.16 -22.14 -9.10
CA GLU A 378 -1.47 -21.77 -8.59
C GLU A 378 -1.72 -20.28 -8.81
N VAL A 379 -2.85 -19.93 -9.40
CA VAL A 379 -3.25 -18.57 -9.74
C VAL A 379 -4.57 -18.22 -9.06
N LEU A 380 -4.59 -17.13 -8.30
CA LEU A 380 -5.82 -16.51 -7.80
C LEU A 380 -6.33 -15.52 -8.85
N PHE A 381 -7.48 -15.85 -9.48
CA PHE A 381 -8.07 -14.98 -10.50
C PHE A 381 -8.91 -13.86 -9.87
N GLU A 382 -8.75 -12.65 -10.42
CA GLU A 382 -9.43 -11.43 -9.99
C GLU A 382 -10.65 -11.11 -10.88
N SER A 383 -11.57 -10.30 -10.37
CA SER A 383 -12.80 -9.92 -11.09
C SER A 383 -12.58 -8.99 -12.31
N THR A 384 -11.36 -8.49 -12.51
CA THR A 384 -11.05 -7.62 -13.64
C THR A 384 -11.07 -8.39 -14.95
N MET A 385 -11.89 -7.90 -15.91
CA MET A 385 -11.94 -8.44 -17.28
C MET A 385 -11.49 -7.37 -18.27
N ARG A 386 -10.63 -7.74 -19.21
CA ARG A 386 -10.22 -6.89 -20.35
C ARG A 386 -10.07 -7.76 -21.61
N GLY A 387 -10.72 -7.35 -22.71
CA GLY A 387 -10.61 -8.07 -23.99
C GLY A 387 -11.03 -9.55 -23.93
N GLY A 388 -12.02 -9.90 -23.10
CA GLY A 388 -12.45 -11.29 -22.93
C GLY A 388 -11.52 -12.15 -22.05
N MET A 389 -10.49 -11.55 -21.44
CA MET A 389 -9.55 -12.24 -20.56
C MET A 389 -9.79 -11.82 -19.10
N MET A 390 -9.68 -12.76 -18.17
CA MET A 390 -9.52 -12.52 -16.76
C MET A 390 -8.03 -12.51 -16.39
N PHE A 391 -7.70 -11.87 -15.27
CA PHE A 391 -6.33 -11.76 -14.78
C PHE A 391 -6.24 -12.30 -13.36
N GLY A 392 -5.09 -12.88 -13.03
CA GLY A 392 -4.81 -13.36 -11.69
C GLY A 392 -3.32 -13.27 -11.36
N TYR A 393 -2.97 -13.69 -10.16
CA TYR A 393 -1.58 -13.68 -9.70
C TYR A 393 -1.18 -15.03 -9.11
N THR A 394 0.04 -15.45 -9.47
CA THR A 394 0.70 -16.59 -8.82
C THR A 394 1.09 -16.26 -7.37
N GLY A 395 1.52 -17.25 -6.62
CA GLY A 395 2.04 -17.06 -5.27
C GLY A 395 3.19 -16.07 -5.20
N ASN A 396 4.09 -16.09 -6.15
CA ASN A 396 5.21 -15.15 -6.27
C ASN A 396 4.91 -13.96 -7.20
N TYR A 397 3.65 -13.57 -7.33
CA TYR A 397 3.18 -12.31 -7.89
C TYR A 397 3.38 -12.11 -9.41
N ARG A 398 3.57 -13.18 -10.18
CA ARG A 398 3.50 -13.11 -11.64
C ARG A 398 2.06 -12.92 -12.08
N ARG A 399 1.83 -11.99 -12.99
CA ARG A 399 0.48 -11.77 -13.55
C ARG A 399 0.21 -12.77 -14.67
N VAL A 400 -0.97 -13.39 -14.59
CA VAL A 400 -1.41 -14.42 -15.55
C VAL A 400 -2.74 -13.99 -16.15
N LYS A 401 -2.91 -14.14 -17.46
CA LYS A 401 -4.16 -13.91 -18.17
C LYS A 401 -4.71 -15.24 -18.70
N ALA A 402 -6.03 -15.44 -18.59
CA ALA A 402 -6.74 -16.59 -19.12
C ALA A 402 -8.09 -16.15 -19.69
N PRO A 403 -8.74 -16.95 -20.57
CA PRO A 403 -10.09 -16.68 -21.02
C PRO A 403 -11.04 -16.46 -19.82
N TYR A 404 -11.91 -15.45 -19.93
CA TYR A 404 -12.79 -15.10 -18.82
C TYR A 404 -13.77 -16.22 -18.50
N ASP A 405 -13.75 -16.65 -17.24
CA ASP A 405 -14.72 -17.57 -16.65
C ASP A 405 -15.15 -17.04 -15.28
N ARG A 406 -16.41 -16.64 -15.17
CA ARG A 406 -16.98 -16.08 -13.93
C ARG A 406 -16.88 -17.05 -12.75
N SER A 407 -16.94 -18.35 -12.98
CA SER A 407 -16.87 -19.38 -11.93
C SER A 407 -15.48 -19.49 -11.28
N ARG A 408 -14.46 -18.99 -11.96
CA ARG A 408 -13.07 -19.02 -11.51
C ARG A 408 -12.64 -17.75 -10.76
N ILE A 409 -13.49 -16.72 -10.74
CA ILE A 409 -13.18 -15.48 -10.02
C ILE A 409 -13.16 -15.74 -8.50
N ASN A 410 -12.14 -15.22 -7.83
CA ASN A 410 -11.86 -15.45 -6.40
C ASN A 410 -11.63 -16.94 -6.06
N THR A 411 -11.12 -17.71 -7.02
CA THR A 411 -10.68 -19.10 -6.81
C THR A 411 -9.21 -19.24 -7.14
N ILE A 412 -8.53 -20.13 -6.43
CA ILE A 412 -7.16 -20.52 -6.74
C ILE A 412 -7.23 -21.71 -7.69
N CYS A 413 -6.74 -21.50 -8.92
CA CYS A 413 -6.74 -22.52 -9.96
C CYS A 413 -5.31 -22.96 -10.27
N ARG A 414 -5.13 -24.23 -10.57
CA ARG A 414 -3.88 -24.74 -11.12
C ARG A 414 -3.80 -24.38 -12.59
N VAL A 415 -2.71 -23.71 -12.99
CA VAL A 415 -2.57 -23.12 -14.33
C VAL A 415 -1.22 -23.49 -14.91
N ARG A 416 -1.21 -23.99 -16.14
CA ARG A 416 0.00 -24.10 -16.96
C ARG A 416 0.33 -22.71 -17.50
N LEU A 417 1.52 -22.22 -17.21
CA LEU A 417 2.01 -20.91 -17.61
C LEU A 417 2.64 -21.00 -18.99
N GLY A 418 2.05 -20.30 -19.94
CA GLY A 418 2.50 -20.24 -21.32
C GLY A 418 3.49 -19.08 -21.56
N ARG A 419 3.50 -18.56 -22.78
CA ARG A 419 4.39 -17.47 -23.17
C ARG A 419 4.02 -16.17 -22.51
N MET A 420 5.02 -15.37 -22.24
CA MET A 420 4.90 -14.00 -21.75
C MET A 420 4.62 -13.06 -22.95
N ASP A 421 3.70 -12.11 -22.76
CA ASP A 421 3.44 -11.04 -23.72
C ASP A 421 4.32 -9.79 -23.46
N ASP A 422 4.16 -8.76 -24.30
CA ASP A 422 4.91 -7.49 -24.20
C ASP A 422 4.59 -6.69 -22.91
N ALA A 423 3.51 -7.04 -22.21
CA ALA A 423 3.13 -6.45 -20.90
C ALA A 423 3.69 -7.26 -19.71
N ASN A 424 4.49 -8.30 -20.00
CA ASN A 424 4.99 -9.29 -19.03
C ASN A 424 3.86 -10.11 -18.37
N ASP A 425 2.72 -10.26 -19.04
CA ASP A 425 1.65 -11.16 -18.61
C ASP A 425 1.87 -12.56 -19.21
N LEU A 426 1.82 -13.57 -18.36
CA LEU A 426 1.91 -14.96 -18.80
C LEU A 426 0.54 -15.43 -19.29
N GLU A 427 0.51 -16.12 -20.43
CA GLU A 427 -0.68 -16.84 -20.86
C GLU A 427 -0.95 -18.02 -19.92
N GLY A 428 -2.19 -18.20 -19.52
CA GLY A 428 -2.59 -19.26 -18.59
C GLY A 428 -3.58 -20.23 -19.21
N GLU A 429 -3.26 -21.53 -19.17
CA GLU A 429 -4.17 -22.62 -19.43
C GLU A 429 -4.57 -23.27 -18.10
N ILE A 430 -5.86 -23.17 -17.71
CA ILE A 430 -6.35 -23.81 -16.49
C ILE A 430 -6.32 -25.34 -16.72
N VAL A 431 -5.58 -26.01 -15.85
CA VAL A 431 -5.52 -27.47 -15.84
C VAL A 431 -6.39 -27.98 -14.68
N ASP A 432 -7.59 -28.45 -15.02
CA ASP A 432 -8.45 -29.09 -14.01
C ASP A 432 -7.78 -30.40 -13.53
N ASN A 433 -7.89 -30.64 -12.22
CA ASN A 433 -7.47 -31.94 -11.64
C ASN A 433 -8.52 -33.00 -11.94
#